data_78e8831d9f4ce2fde10614c92b275b67
#
_entry.id   78e8831d9f4ce2fde10614c92b275b67
#
_cell.length_a   1.000
_cell.length_b   1.000
_cell.length_c   1.000
_cell.angle_alpha   90.00
_cell.angle_beta   90.00
_cell.angle_gamma   90.00
#
_symmetry.space_group_name_H-M   'P 1'
#
loop_
_entity.id
_entity.type
_entity.pdbx_description
1 polymer ?
#
loop_
_entity_poly.entity_id
_entity_poly.type
_entity_poly.pdbx_seq_one_letter_code
_entity_poly.pdbx_strand_id
1 'polypeptide(L)'
;MDNAICREADAVLTMTADAAKEAEKIVAELEKEFKQEYHRVETDMIITWEKATEAVTEVMTEATKSHVISILLLIPYGVETMSMDIEGLVESSSNIGVVCTDEKGVHFDSAVRSAVASRKEVLCRKIETIAQLCGAAVESSNDYPGWVYSDDSKLLVLLQDAYRKATGREPKLTAIHAGVECGLFAEKMPWLDMVS
;
A
#
# COMPACT_ATOMS: atom_id res chain seq x y z
N MET A 1 -2.03 10.81 -2.87
CA MET A 1 -2.64 9.73 -3.67
C MET A 1 -2.55 8.46 -2.87
N ASP A 2 -3.65 7.78 -2.68
CA ASP A 2 -3.79 6.54 -1.90
C ASP A 2 -2.98 5.35 -2.47
N ASN A 3 -2.72 5.37 -3.78
CA ASN A 3 -2.01 4.31 -4.51
C ASN A 3 -0.53 4.62 -4.81
N ALA A 4 0.04 5.62 -4.15
CA ALA A 4 1.45 5.96 -4.28
C ALA A 4 2.16 5.80 -2.93
N ILE A 5 3.42 5.36 -2.94
CA ILE A 5 4.26 5.33 -1.75
C ILE A 5 4.46 6.77 -1.27
N CYS A 6 4.28 7.00 0.03
CA CYS A 6 4.50 8.30 0.64
C CYS A 6 5.97 8.73 0.46
N ARG A 7 6.17 9.94 -0.06
CA ARG A 7 7.52 10.51 -0.26
C ARG A 7 7.93 11.43 0.88
N GLU A 8 6.97 11.98 1.59
CA GLU A 8 7.16 12.98 2.65
C GLU A 8 6.19 12.67 3.79
N ALA A 9 6.62 12.89 5.01
CA ALA A 9 5.78 12.81 6.19
C ALA A 9 6.26 13.82 7.23
N ASP A 10 5.31 14.55 7.83
CA ASP A 10 5.55 15.51 8.88
C ASP A 10 4.77 15.11 10.13
N ALA A 11 5.36 15.33 11.30
CA ALA A 11 4.68 15.17 12.57
C ALA A 11 5.00 16.34 13.50
N VAL A 12 3.97 16.95 14.07
CA VAL A 12 4.12 17.99 15.08
C VAL A 12 3.88 17.40 16.46
N LEU A 13 4.86 17.51 17.34
CA LEU A 13 4.85 16.93 18.67
C LEU A 13 4.96 18.03 19.74
N THR A 14 4.27 17.82 20.87
CA THR A 14 4.44 18.64 22.07
C THR A 14 5.14 17.84 23.16
N MET A 15 6.14 18.44 23.79
CA MET A 15 6.92 17.77 24.82
C MET A 15 7.65 18.77 25.71
N THR A 16 8.23 18.28 26.80
CA THR A 16 9.10 19.09 27.66
C THR A 16 10.43 19.40 26.96
N ALA A 17 11.12 20.47 27.40
CA ALA A 17 12.40 20.82 26.83
C ALA A 17 13.49 19.73 26.96
N ASP A 18 13.44 18.92 28.01
CA ASP A 18 14.39 17.82 28.18
C ASP A 18 14.02 16.63 27.28
N ALA A 19 12.73 16.32 27.10
CA ALA A 19 12.28 15.32 26.15
C ALA A 19 12.62 15.71 24.70
N ALA A 20 12.57 17.03 24.37
CA ALA A 20 12.94 17.52 23.05
C ALA A 20 14.43 17.28 22.72
N LYS A 21 15.33 17.46 23.69
CA LYS A 21 16.76 17.16 23.52
C LYS A 21 17.03 15.67 23.30
N GLU A 22 16.26 14.83 23.95
CA GLU A 22 16.37 13.38 23.76
C GLU A 22 15.79 12.95 22.40
N ALA A 23 14.64 13.50 22.02
CA ALA A 23 14.03 13.26 20.71
C ALA A 23 14.96 13.69 19.55
N GLU A 24 15.66 14.82 19.67
CA GLU A 24 16.64 15.26 18.67
C GLU A 24 17.74 14.22 18.44
N LYS A 25 18.26 13.60 19.50
CA LYS A 25 19.27 12.55 19.39
C LYS A 25 18.70 11.29 18.73
N ILE A 26 17.50 10.88 19.17
CA ILE A 26 16.80 9.72 18.59
C ILE A 26 16.58 9.91 17.10
N VAL A 27 16.11 11.08 16.67
CA VAL A 27 15.89 11.39 15.25
C VAL A 27 17.18 11.33 14.45
N ALA A 28 18.28 11.87 14.99
CA ALA A 28 19.58 11.80 14.33
C ALA A 28 20.13 10.37 14.22
N GLU A 29 19.88 9.52 15.21
CA GLU A 29 20.23 8.09 15.14
C GLU A 29 19.37 7.36 14.11
N LEU A 30 18.05 7.56 14.10
CA LEU A 30 17.13 6.97 13.14
C LEU A 30 17.47 7.39 11.70
N GLU A 31 17.81 8.65 11.47
CA GLU A 31 18.24 9.10 10.14
C GLU A 31 19.45 8.31 9.65
N LYS A 32 20.43 8.10 10.53
CA LYS A 32 21.63 7.32 10.19
C LYS A 32 21.31 5.86 9.90
N GLU A 33 20.45 5.24 10.71
CA GLU A 33 20.03 3.85 10.54
C GLU A 33 19.26 3.68 9.21
N PHE A 34 18.29 4.52 8.93
CA PHE A 34 17.50 4.47 7.70
C PHE A 34 18.34 4.74 6.46
N LYS A 35 19.27 5.69 6.49
CA LYS A 35 20.22 5.92 5.40
C LYS A 35 21.11 4.70 5.14
N GLN A 36 21.47 3.97 6.17
CA GLN A 36 22.24 2.72 6.02
C GLN A 36 21.37 1.59 5.45
N GLU A 37 20.14 1.44 5.93
CA GLU A 37 19.21 0.40 5.48
C GLU A 37 18.81 0.59 4.02
N TYR A 38 18.43 1.82 3.66
CA TYR A 38 17.91 2.15 2.33
C TYR A 38 18.94 2.71 1.35
N HIS A 39 20.23 2.63 1.64
CA HIS A 39 21.33 3.26 0.89
C HIS A 39 21.36 2.97 -0.62
N ARG A 40 20.73 1.87 -1.07
CA ARG A 40 20.69 1.47 -2.49
C ARG A 40 19.51 2.06 -3.26
N VAL A 41 18.44 2.43 -2.57
CA VAL A 41 17.18 2.82 -3.19
C VAL A 41 16.75 4.24 -2.83
N GLU A 42 17.13 4.73 -1.66
CA GLU A 42 16.76 6.04 -1.12
C GLU A 42 17.99 6.87 -0.77
N THR A 43 18.69 7.34 -1.80
CA THR A 43 19.97 8.08 -1.64
C THR A 43 19.79 9.46 -1.03
N ASP A 44 18.62 10.07 -1.21
CA ASP A 44 18.33 11.46 -0.84
C ASP A 44 17.42 11.57 0.40
N MET A 45 17.28 10.48 1.17
CA MET A 45 16.49 10.46 2.39
C MET A 45 17.05 11.43 3.43
N ILE A 46 16.17 12.26 3.99
CA ILE A 46 16.49 13.24 5.02
C ILE A 46 15.42 13.14 6.11
N ILE A 47 15.85 13.09 7.37
CA ILE A 47 14.96 13.23 8.52
C ILE A 47 15.42 14.44 9.32
N THR A 48 14.55 15.43 9.48
CA THR A 48 14.85 16.67 10.19
C THR A 48 14.12 16.78 11.51
N TRP A 49 14.73 17.46 12.46
CA TRP A 49 14.12 17.84 13.72
C TRP A 49 14.22 19.34 13.88
N GLU A 50 13.07 19.99 13.96
CA GLU A 50 12.99 21.44 14.04
C GLU A 50 11.96 21.89 15.07
N LYS A 51 12.17 23.07 15.65
CA LYS A 51 11.18 23.68 16.51
C LYS A 51 10.04 24.22 15.67
N ALA A 52 8.80 23.77 15.96
CA ALA A 52 7.61 24.32 15.31
C ALA A 52 7.51 25.84 15.50
N THR A 53 7.18 26.53 14.42
CA THR A 53 6.99 27.98 14.41
C THR A 53 5.63 28.43 14.91
N GLU A 54 4.64 27.56 14.76
CA GLU A 54 3.26 27.78 15.16
C GLU A 54 2.99 27.22 16.56
N ALA A 55 2.18 27.95 17.33
CA ALA A 55 1.76 27.50 18.64
C ALA A 55 0.71 26.39 18.48
N VAL A 56 0.99 25.21 19.02
CA VAL A 56 0.03 24.12 19.12
C VAL A 56 -0.86 24.34 20.32
N THR A 57 -2.16 24.48 20.10
CA THR A 57 -3.16 24.73 21.14
C THR A 57 -3.88 23.45 21.59
N GLU A 58 -3.95 22.46 20.72
CA GLU A 58 -4.62 21.19 20.97
C GLU A 58 -3.73 20.02 20.53
N VAL A 59 -3.81 18.93 21.26
CA VAL A 59 -3.08 17.68 20.97
C VAL A 59 -4.01 16.49 21.14
N MET A 60 -3.65 15.38 20.51
CA MET A 60 -4.35 14.10 20.70
C MET A 60 -4.28 13.67 22.16
N THR A 61 -5.32 12.99 22.62
CA THR A 61 -5.25 12.30 23.91
C THR A 61 -4.20 11.18 23.87
N GLU A 62 -3.70 10.75 25.00
CA GLU A 62 -2.77 9.62 25.09
C GLU A 62 -3.35 8.34 24.49
N ALA A 63 -4.66 8.13 24.66
CA ALA A 63 -5.36 6.98 24.06
C ALA A 63 -5.37 7.07 22.53
N THR A 64 -5.73 8.23 21.98
CA THR A 64 -5.74 8.46 20.53
C THR A 64 -4.34 8.30 19.95
N LYS A 65 -3.31 8.89 20.58
CA LYS A 65 -1.92 8.74 20.18
C LYS A 65 -1.50 7.26 20.13
N SER A 66 -1.82 6.48 21.18
CA SER A 66 -1.52 5.06 21.22
C SER A 66 -2.22 4.30 20.10
N HIS A 67 -3.46 4.61 19.79
CA HIS A 67 -4.21 3.98 18.70
C HIS A 67 -3.62 4.33 17.34
N VAL A 68 -3.27 5.60 17.10
CA VAL A 68 -2.59 6.04 15.85
C VAL A 68 -1.28 5.28 15.64
N ILE A 69 -0.43 5.20 16.67
CA ILE A 69 0.82 4.44 16.60
C ILE A 69 0.56 2.95 16.34
N SER A 70 -0.44 2.37 17.01
CA SER A 70 -0.82 0.97 16.80
C SER A 70 -1.29 0.70 15.37
N ILE A 71 -2.11 1.59 14.81
CA ILE A 71 -2.56 1.49 13.41
C ILE A 71 -1.35 1.54 12.49
N LEU A 72 -0.47 2.53 12.63
CA LEU A 72 0.72 2.69 11.79
C LEU A 72 1.65 1.46 11.82
N LEU A 73 1.78 0.80 12.97
CA LEU A 73 2.63 -0.37 13.14
C LEU A 73 2.01 -1.69 12.65
N LEU A 74 0.69 -1.79 12.69
CA LEU A 74 0.00 -3.07 12.48
C LEU A 74 -0.70 -3.16 11.12
N ILE A 75 -1.08 -2.03 10.54
CA ILE A 75 -1.80 -2.03 9.27
C ILE A 75 -0.96 -2.67 8.16
N PRO A 76 -1.52 -3.57 7.34
CA PRO A 76 -0.78 -4.19 6.26
C PRO A 76 -0.19 -3.14 5.31
N TYR A 77 1.11 -3.24 5.03
CA TYR A 77 1.82 -2.32 4.16
C TYR A 77 2.87 -3.05 3.32
N GLY A 78 2.89 -2.77 2.01
CA GLY A 78 3.81 -3.39 1.07
C GLY A 78 3.24 -4.62 0.37
N VAL A 79 4.14 -5.48 -0.12
CA VAL A 79 3.79 -6.74 -0.77
C VAL A 79 3.36 -7.76 0.27
N GLU A 80 2.16 -8.30 0.13
CA GLU A 80 1.64 -9.35 1.01
C GLU A 80 1.89 -10.75 0.42
N THR A 81 1.62 -10.92 -0.88
CA THR A 81 1.88 -12.19 -1.57
C THR A 81 2.42 -11.96 -2.99
N MET A 82 3.25 -12.89 -3.43
CA MET A 82 3.70 -13.01 -4.81
C MET A 82 2.85 -14.04 -5.54
N SER A 83 2.68 -13.88 -6.85
CA SER A 83 2.01 -14.86 -7.70
C SER A 83 2.73 -16.19 -7.67
N MET A 84 1.96 -17.28 -7.63
CA MET A 84 2.49 -18.64 -7.76
C MET A 84 2.59 -19.07 -9.23
N ASP A 85 1.90 -18.38 -10.14
CA ASP A 85 1.81 -18.73 -11.55
C ASP A 85 2.80 -17.90 -12.40
N ILE A 86 3.10 -16.68 -12.00
CA ILE A 86 3.96 -15.77 -12.76
C ILE A 86 5.09 -15.25 -11.86
N GLU A 87 6.31 -15.66 -12.17
CA GLU A 87 7.50 -15.26 -11.42
C GLU A 87 7.70 -13.74 -11.43
N GLY A 88 7.97 -13.19 -10.24
CA GLY A 88 8.22 -11.76 -10.06
C GLY A 88 6.98 -10.87 -10.05
N LEU A 89 5.78 -11.43 -10.26
CA LEU A 89 4.54 -10.67 -10.18
C LEU A 89 4.05 -10.57 -8.73
N VAL A 90 3.77 -9.35 -8.27
CA VAL A 90 3.03 -9.12 -7.02
C VAL A 90 1.57 -9.53 -7.22
N GLU A 91 1.07 -10.43 -6.37
CA GLU A 91 -0.33 -10.85 -6.39
C GLU A 91 -1.19 -9.96 -5.51
N SER A 92 -0.77 -9.72 -4.26
CA SER A 92 -1.49 -8.86 -3.35
C SER A 92 -0.58 -7.88 -2.61
N SER A 93 -1.09 -6.69 -2.40
CA SER A 93 -0.38 -5.62 -1.70
C SER A 93 -1.35 -4.67 -0.99
N SER A 94 -0.83 -3.97 0.00
CA SER A 94 -1.52 -2.85 0.65
C SER A 94 -0.58 -1.66 0.72
N ASN A 95 -1.13 -0.45 0.57
CA ASN A 95 -0.36 0.78 0.65
C ASN A 95 -1.10 1.80 1.51
N ILE A 96 -0.42 2.39 2.49
CA ILE A 96 -0.89 3.58 3.19
C ILE A 96 -0.42 4.77 2.37
N GLY A 97 -1.30 5.36 1.60
CA GLY A 97 -0.96 6.47 0.70
C GLY A 97 -1.07 7.84 1.34
N VAL A 98 -1.95 7.98 2.33
CA VAL A 98 -2.16 9.24 3.05
C VAL A 98 -2.43 8.99 4.53
N VAL A 99 -1.78 9.78 5.36
CA VAL A 99 -2.15 9.93 6.78
C VAL A 99 -2.27 11.42 7.04
N CYS A 100 -3.41 11.87 7.53
CA CYS A 100 -3.61 13.27 7.86
C CYS A 100 -4.41 13.46 9.15
N THR A 101 -4.16 14.56 9.83
CA THR A 101 -4.88 14.99 11.03
C THR A 101 -5.68 16.23 10.70
N ASP A 102 -6.96 16.23 11.06
CA ASP A 102 -7.83 17.39 10.99
C ASP A 102 -8.63 17.58 12.30
N GLU A 103 -9.60 18.49 12.30
CA GLU A 103 -10.48 18.76 13.44
C GLU A 103 -11.36 17.57 13.86
N LYS A 104 -11.55 16.59 12.96
CA LYS A 104 -12.39 15.41 13.22
C LYS A 104 -11.59 14.21 13.73
N GLY A 105 -10.29 14.18 13.46
CA GLY A 105 -9.43 13.08 13.90
C GLY A 105 -8.24 12.82 13.01
N VAL A 106 -7.77 11.57 13.03
CA VAL A 106 -6.69 11.09 12.17
C VAL A 106 -7.25 10.16 11.11
N HIS A 107 -6.96 10.46 9.87
CA HIS A 107 -7.44 9.73 8.69
C HIS A 107 -6.30 8.97 8.04
N PHE A 108 -6.59 7.75 7.64
CA PHE A 108 -5.67 6.85 6.95
C PHE A 108 -6.33 6.41 5.64
N ASP A 109 -5.75 6.77 4.50
CA ASP A 109 -6.20 6.26 3.21
C ASP A 109 -5.28 5.15 2.75
N SER A 110 -5.83 3.97 2.57
CA SER A 110 -5.12 2.77 2.16
C SER A 110 -5.68 2.20 0.87
N ALA A 111 -4.80 1.81 -0.04
CA ALA A 111 -5.15 1.10 -1.26
C ALA A 111 -4.76 -0.37 -1.14
N VAL A 112 -5.77 -1.26 -1.16
CA VAL A 112 -5.58 -2.71 -1.17
C VAL A 112 -5.74 -3.23 -2.59
N ARG A 113 -4.80 -4.06 -3.05
CA ARG A 113 -4.83 -4.67 -4.38
C ARG A 113 -4.57 -6.16 -4.30
N SER A 114 -5.35 -6.94 -5.05
CA SER A 114 -5.08 -8.34 -5.28
C SER A 114 -5.79 -8.82 -6.54
N ALA A 115 -5.13 -9.69 -7.30
CA ALA A 115 -5.78 -10.44 -8.38
C ALA A 115 -6.72 -11.53 -7.83
N VAL A 116 -6.49 -11.99 -6.60
CA VAL A 116 -7.25 -13.06 -5.93
C VAL A 116 -8.22 -12.47 -4.91
N ALA A 117 -9.52 -12.62 -5.14
CA ALA A 117 -10.57 -12.02 -4.31
C ALA A 117 -10.47 -12.40 -2.82
N SER A 118 -10.19 -13.67 -2.51
CA SER A 118 -10.05 -14.12 -1.12
C SER A 118 -8.86 -13.49 -0.39
N ARG A 119 -7.75 -13.19 -1.11
CA ARG A 119 -6.59 -12.48 -0.56
C ARG A 119 -6.93 -11.01 -0.27
N LYS A 120 -7.63 -10.35 -1.20
CA LYS A 120 -8.14 -8.99 -1.00
C LYS A 120 -9.03 -8.93 0.25
N GLU A 121 -9.97 -9.85 0.38
CA GLU A 121 -10.86 -9.94 1.54
C GLU A 121 -10.10 -10.10 2.86
N VAL A 122 -9.06 -10.94 2.90
CA VAL A 122 -8.22 -11.11 4.10
C VAL A 122 -7.52 -9.81 4.48
N LEU A 123 -6.98 -9.07 3.51
CA LEU A 123 -6.34 -7.78 3.77
C LEU A 123 -7.34 -6.75 4.31
N CYS A 124 -8.52 -6.64 3.70
CA CYS A 124 -9.58 -5.76 4.19
C CYS A 124 -10.00 -6.13 5.62
N ARG A 125 -10.18 -7.41 5.92
CA ARG A 125 -10.49 -7.87 7.28
C ARG A 125 -9.40 -7.58 8.30
N LYS A 126 -8.11 -7.65 7.93
CA LYS A 126 -7.01 -7.23 8.80
C LYS A 126 -7.17 -5.75 9.16
N ILE A 127 -7.40 -4.89 8.17
CA ILE A 127 -7.58 -3.45 8.37
C ILE A 127 -8.80 -3.17 9.27
N GLU A 128 -9.93 -3.78 8.97
CA GLU A 128 -11.16 -3.66 9.77
C GLU A 128 -10.95 -4.10 11.22
N THR A 129 -10.24 -5.22 11.44
CA THR A 129 -9.95 -5.74 12.78
C THR A 129 -9.06 -4.76 13.56
N ILE A 130 -8.01 -4.22 12.93
CA ILE A 130 -7.12 -3.24 13.55
C ILE A 130 -7.89 -1.97 13.93
N ALA A 131 -8.70 -1.47 13.00
CA ALA A 131 -9.54 -0.31 13.24
C ALA A 131 -10.53 -0.54 14.42
N GLN A 132 -11.17 -1.70 14.46
CA GLN A 132 -12.06 -2.07 15.56
C GLN A 132 -11.33 -2.10 16.91
N LEU A 133 -10.13 -2.67 16.97
CA LEU A 133 -9.31 -2.72 18.19
C LEU A 133 -8.88 -1.32 18.65
N CYS A 134 -8.72 -0.39 17.73
CA CYS A 134 -8.35 1.00 17.99
C CYS A 134 -9.55 1.95 18.09
N GLY A 135 -10.78 1.44 18.04
CA GLY A 135 -11.99 2.27 18.10
C GLY A 135 -12.16 3.20 16.90
N ALA A 136 -11.59 2.88 15.77
CA ALA A 136 -11.69 3.62 14.52
C ALA A 136 -12.81 3.06 13.62
N ALA A 137 -13.37 3.91 12.77
CA ALA A 137 -14.30 3.51 11.71
C ALA A 137 -13.53 3.19 10.43
N VAL A 138 -14.06 2.26 9.63
CA VAL A 138 -13.54 1.93 8.30
C VAL A 138 -14.65 2.10 7.28
N GLU A 139 -14.30 2.72 6.16
CA GLU A 139 -15.13 2.81 4.98
C GLU A 139 -14.35 2.24 3.79
N SER A 140 -14.98 1.36 3.02
CA SER A 140 -14.42 0.79 1.80
C SER A 140 -15.13 1.35 0.59
N SER A 141 -14.37 1.78 -0.41
CA SER A 141 -14.90 2.32 -1.66
C SER A 141 -14.08 1.83 -2.85
N ASN A 142 -14.61 2.05 -4.07
CA ASN A 142 -13.92 1.77 -5.32
C ASN A 142 -13.44 0.31 -5.45
N ASP A 143 -14.24 -0.64 -4.96
CA ASP A 143 -13.91 -2.05 -5.11
C ASP A 143 -13.85 -2.43 -6.59
N TYR A 144 -12.76 -3.09 -6.97
CA TYR A 144 -12.49 -3.52 -8.34
C TYR A 144 -12.16 -5.01 -8.34
N PRO A 145 -12.84 -5.81 -9.17
CA PRO A 145 -12.59 -7.24 -9.24
C PRO A 145 -11.21 -7.55 -9.81
N GLY A 146 -10.55 -8.53 -9.21
CA GLY A 146 -9.30 -9.07 -9.74
C GLY A 146 -9.54 -9.91 -10.99
N TRP A 147 -8.49 -10.11 -11.78
CA TRP A 147 -8.47 -11.05 -12.89
C TRP A 147 -7.29 -11.99 -12.75
N VAL A 148 -7.62 -13.24 -12.49
CA VAL A 148 -6.61 -14.29 -12.26
C VAL A 148 -6.13 -14.83 -13.61
N TYR A 149 -4.82 -15.04 -13.72
CA TYR A 149 -4.22 -15.74 -14.86
C TYR A 149 -4.77 -17.17 -15.00
N SER A 150 -4.98 -17.62 -16.25
CA SER A 150 -5.43 -18.98 -16.56
C SER A 150 -4.49 -19.66 -17.54
N ASP A 151 -3.95 -20.82 -17.13
CA ASP A 151 -3.11 -21.67 -17.98
C ASP A 151 -3.90 -22.31 -19.13
N ASP A 152 -5.22 -22.46 -18.97
CA ASP A 152 -6.11 -23.13 -19.92
C ASP A 152 -6.65 -22.20 -21.01
N SER A 153 -6.17 -20.97 -21.10
CA SER A 153 -6.64 -19.99 -22.09
C SER A 153 -6.29 -20.42 -23.52
N LYS A 154 -7.32 -20.78 -24.27
CA LYS A 154 -7.20 -21.10 -25.71
C LYS A 154 -6.92 -19.84 -26.54
N LEU A 155 -7.49 -18.72 -26.11
CA LEU A 155 -7.28 -17.43 -26.78
C LEU A 155 -5.84 -16.98 -26.66
N LEU A 156 -5.21 -17.17 -25.51
CA LEU A 156 -3.79 -16.86 -25.30
C LEU A 156 -2.91 -17.63 -26.29
N VAL A 157 -3.12 -18.92 -26.44
CA VAL A 157 -2.36 -19.77 -27.39
C VAL A 157 -2.54 -19.28 -28.82
N LEU A 158 -3.78 -18.98 -29.23
CA LEU A 158 -4.09 -18.47 -30.57
C LEU A 158 -3.41 -17.11 -30.84
N LEU A 159 -3.42 -16.22 -29.86
CA LEU A 159 -2.79 -14.90 -29.99
C LEU A 159 -1.27 -15.01 -30.06
N GLN A 160 -0.65 -15.88 -29.26
CA GLN A 160 0.78 -16.14 -29.34
C GLN A 160 1.19 -16.66 -30.73
N ASP A 161 0.44 -17.62 -31.28
CA ASP A 161 0.70 -18.13 -32.61
C ASP A 161 0.49 -17.08 -33.72
N ALA A 162 -0.55 -16.28 -33.61
CA ALA A 162 -0.80 -15.18 -34.53
C ALA A 162 0.33 -14.14 -34.49
N TYR A 163 0.80 -13.78 -33.29
CA TYR A 163 1.91 -12.86 -33.10
C TYR A 163 3.20 -13.39 -33.72
N ARG A 164 3.55 -14.67 -33.48
CA ARG A 164 4.73 -15.31 -34.09
C ARG A 164 4.66 -15.26 -35.61
N LYS A 165 3.50 -15.60 -36.19
CA LYS A 165 3.29 -15.58 -37.66
C LYS A 165 3.40 -14.18 -38.23
N ALA A 166 2.88 -13.17 -37.54
CA ALA A 166 2.85 -11.80 -38.02
C ALA A 166 4.21 -11.09 -37.88
N THR A 167 4.95 -11.37 -36.81
CA THR A 167 6.16 -10.60 -36.47
C THR A 167 7.48 -11.38 -36.61
N GLY A 168 7.41 -12.71 -36.67
CA GLY A 168 8.58 -13.58 -36.60
C GLY A 168 9.27 -13.60 -35.24
N ARG A 169 8.64 -13.05 -34.19
CA ARG A 169 9.20 -12.94 -32.82
C ARG A 169 8.37 -13.75 -31.83
N GLU A 170 9.01 -14.20 -30.75
CA GLU A 170 8.29 -14.78 -29.62
C GLU A 170 7.59 -13.69 -28.84
N PRO A 171 6.27 -13.87 -28.54
CA PRO A 171 5.56 -12.96 -27.64
C PRO A 171 6.06 -13.14 -26.20
N LYS A 172 6.18 -12.04 -25.47
CA LYS A 172 6.46 -12.08 -24.05
C LYS A 172 5.13 -12.00 -23.29
N LEU A 173 4.81 -13.06 -22.55
CA LEU A 173 3.70 -13.03 -21.60
C LEU A 173 4.12 -12.20 -20.39
N THR A 174 3.32 -11.20 -20.08
CA THR A 174 3.52 -10.35 -18.90
C THR A 174 2.18 -10.15 -18.19
N ALA A 175 2.24 -9.89 -16.91
CA ALA A 175 1.10 -9.44 -16.15
C ALA A 175 1.49 -8.19 -15.35
N ILE A 176 0.51 -7.39 -15.00
CA ILE A 176 0.70 -6.18 -14.22
C ILE A 176 -0.16 -6.22 -12.96
N HIS A 177 0.35 -5.64 -11.87
CA HIS A 177 -0.40 -5.51 -10.63
C HIS A 177 -1.34 -4.29 -10.68
N ALA A 178 -2.31 -4.33 -11.58
CA ALA A 178 -3.29 -3.27 -11.81
C ALA A 178 -4.64 -3.85 -12.20
N GLY A 179 -5.71 -3.10 -11.93
CA GLY A 179 -7.05 -3.42 -12.43
C GLY A 179 -7.12 -3.22 -13.94
N VAL A 180 -7.68 -4.21 -14.64
CA VAL A 180 -7.98 -4.12 -16.08
C VAL A 180 -9.44 -4.48 -16.31
N GLU A 181 -10.01 -4.03 -17.43
CA GLU A 181 -11.43 -4.26 -17.77
C GLU A 181 -11.80 -5.74 -17.79
N CYS A 182 -10.84 -6.61 -18.07
CA CYS A 182 -11.04 -8.06 -18.02
C CYS A 182 -11.49 -8.55 -16.65
N GLY A 183 -11.11 -7.89 -15.56
CA GLY A 183 -11.60 -8.22 -14.21
C GLY A 183 -13.12 -8.03 -14.10
N LEU A 184 -13.66 -6.92 -14.65
CA LEU A 184 -15.09 -6.66 -14.66
C LEU A 184 -15.87 -7.67 -15.51
N PHE A 185 -15.29 -8.09 -16.64
CA PHE A 185 -15.90 -9.11 -17.47
C PHE A 185 -15.81 -10.50 -16.82
N ALA A 186 -14.69 -10.85 -16.19
CA ALA A 186 -14.51 -12.12 -15.50
C ALA A 186 -15.53 -12.33 -14.37
N GLU A 187 -15.82 -11.27 -13.61
CA GLU A 187 -16.83 -11.31 -12.55
C GLU A 187 -18.23 -11.62 -13.10
N LYS A 188 -18.60 -10.99 -14.22
CA LYS A 188 -19.95 -11.13 -14.80
C LYS A 188 -20.08 -12.30 -15.77
N MET A 189 -18.99 -12.70 -16.39
CA MET A 189 -18.93 -13.72 -17.43
C MET A 189 -17.76 -14.68 -17.16
N PRO A 190 -17.81 -15.49 -16.10
CA PRO A 190 -16.69 -16.36 -15.68
C PRO A 190 -16.30 -17.44 -16.69
N TRP A 191 -17.13 -17.68 -17.71
CA TRP A 191 -16.86 -18.61 -18.81
C TRP A 191 -16.12 -17.97 -19.98
N LEU A 192 -15.89 -16.66 -19.96
CA LEU A 192 -15.27 -15.93 -21.06
C LEU A 192 -13.74 -16.07 -20.99
N ASP A 193 -13.16 -16.63 -22.05
CA ASP A 193 -11.71 -16.64 -22.22
C ASP A 193 -11.23 -15.29 -22.73
N MET A 194 -10.30 -14.65 -22.03
CA MET A 194 -9.88 -13.28 -22.28
C MET A 194 -8.38 -13.12 -22.20
N VAL A 195 -7.85 -12.24 -23.03
CA VAL A 195 -6.45 -11.78 -23.01
C VAL A 195 -6.44 -10.27 -23.20
N SER A 196 -5.58 -9.55 -22.45
CA SER A 196 -5.42 -8.09 -22.51
C SER A 196 -4.03 -7.71 -23.03
#